data_7cc3ee41595cfdf13506ece30f0b7499
#
_entry.id   7cc3ee41595cfdf13506ece30f0b7499
#
_cell.length_a   1.000
_cell.length_b   1.000
_cell.length_c   1.000
_cell.angle_alpha   90.00
_cell.angle_beta   90.00
_cell.angle_gamma   90.00
#
_symmetry.space_group_name_H-M   'P 1'
#
loop_
_entity.id
_entity.type
_entity.pdbx_description
1 polymer ?
#
loop_
_entity_poly.entity_id
_entity_poly.type
_entity_poly.pdbx_seq_one_letter_code
_entity_poly.pdbx_strand_id
1 'polypeptide(L)'
;MSEKIINKINDLLNEEKWTRATLSNYTINNFIELDETIDEILNSEVQDEIQDLCQEHLEHSKNSIIALYMCGIISLNKQLIDDSHLVELINIFSGNHKWNVVEYLTNRILQFGENKMALRVLAECYANSEREDEVFDIWERLIKIDYNEADIVKKLAEKKESEGKEEEAVNYYKKAIHRYINKSLFSNVKDIWGKLIELNIEDLEFFQLVEKKISKTMSAEKSTTLLEDLYPAIVATSNWDVAIDTLKRILQHDPKSPWARKEIVNCYRSKFEGHSQLEEYIKLSNLNQSWRNIVEAISDFEKHISFDAGNFVFHKTWGVGVIRSIKGDNISIDFSEKRGHTMSLKMAVNALISLGKSHIWVLKSVIAKDKLHDKVKKDIPWTLKTVIRSFNNKADMKRMKAELVPSILTQSEWSSWSTEARRILKTDADFGNMPEKLDLFMVRDKPITFEEKTFNKFKAETNFFDRYQTIQDFMSESDPDSDYFAEMFQYFTAFLKANHSSLPLSESWNQFRF
;
A
#
# COMPACT_ATOMS: atom_id res chain seq x y z
N MET A 1 -6.82 0.59 -59.43
CA MET A 1 -6.99 1.62 -58.38
C MET A 1 -5.72 1.75 -57.56
N SER A 2 -5.08 0.67 -57.18
CA SER A 2 -3.80 0.61 -56.43
C SER A 2 -2.67 1.38 -57.08
N GLU A 3 -2.39 1.18 -58.39
CA GLU A 3 -1.31 1.83 -59.12
C GLU A 3 -1.47 3.37 -59.20
N LYS A 4 -2.68 3.88 -59.21
CA LYS A 4 -2.94 5.33 -59.15
C LYS A 4 -2.62 5.93 -57.79
N ILE A 5 -2.87 5.21 -56.70
CA ILE A 5 -2.58 5.67 -55.36
C ILE A 5 -1.08 5.66 -55.14
N ILE A 6 -0.36 4.61 -55.55
CA ILE A 6 1.08 4.49 -55.45
C ILE A 6 1.76 5.65 -56.24
N ASN A 7 1.32 5.92 -57.45
CA ASN A 7 1.85 7.04 -58.21
C ASN A 7 1.56 8.40 -57.55
N LYS A 8 0.34 8.61 -57.02
CA LYS A 8 0.00 9.83 -56.27
C LYS A 8 0.96 10.05 -55.08
N ILE A 9 1.26 8.98 -54.31
CA ILE A 9 2.16 9.06 -53.17
C ILE A 9 3.60 9.35 -53.62
N ASN A 10 4.07 8.67 -54.69
CA ASN A 10 5.40 8.94 -55.24
C ASN A 10 5.56 10.40 -55.69
N ASP A 11 4.54 10.96 -56.35
CA ASP A 11 4.54 12.36 -56.74
C ASP A 11 4.60 13.29 -55.51
N LEU A 12 3.78 13.04 -54.49
CA LEU A 12 3.78 13.79 -53.23
C LEU A 12 5.16 13.76 -52.55
N LEU A 13 5.80 12.59 -52.43
CA LEU A 13 7.14 12.43 -51.84
C LEU A 13 8.23 13.15 -52.66
N ASN A 14 8.17 13.10 -53.98
CA ASN A 14 9.14 13.75 -54.87
C ASN A 14 8.96 15.28 -54.93
N GLU A 15 7.77 15.79 -54.71
CA GLU A 15 7.47 17.23 -54.70
C GLU A 15 7.80 17.87 -53.33
N GLU A 16 7.94 17.09 -52.29
CA GLU A 16 8.24 17.57 -50.93
C GLU A 16 9.68 18.13 -50.86
N LYS A 17 9.79 19.42 -50.57
CA LYS A 17 11.10 20.08 -50.36
C LYS A 17 11.30 20.43 -48.91
N TRP A 18 12.24 19.79 -48.28
CA TRP A 18 12.61 20.06 -46.90
C TRP A 18 13.38 21.36 -46.75
N THR A 19 12.72 22.44 -46.36
CA THR A 19 13.34 23.72 -45.99
C THR A 19 12.62 24.30 -44.75
N ARG A 20 13.29 25.25 -44.05
CA ARG A 20 12.63 25.99 -42.94
C ARG A 20 11.36 26.71 -43.41
N ALA A 21 11.37 27.25 -44.64
CA ALA A 21 10.18 27.91 -45.21
C ALA A 21 9.04 26.92 -45.45
N THR A 22 9.35 25.71 -45.90
CA THR A 22 8.37 24.64 -46.10
C THR A 22 7.75 24.23 -44.79
N LEU A 23 8.56 24.02 -43.74
CA LEU A 23 8.07 23.68 -42.40
C LEU A 23 7.12 24.74 -41.83
N SER A 24 7.45 26.03 -42.05
CA SER A 24 6.60 27.14 -41.61
C SER A 24 5.22 27.13 -42.25
N ASN A 25 5.11 26.60 -43.45
CA ASN A 25 3.86 26.54 -44.23
C ASN A 25 2.96 25.34 -43.86
N TYR A 26 3.51 24.31 -43.15
CA TYR A 26 2.69 23.19 -42.70
C TYR A 26 1.66 23.64 -41.65
N THR A 27 0.44 23.24 -41.90
CA THR A 27 -0.73 23.52 -41.07
C THR A 27 -1.49 22.22 -40.80
N ILE A 28 -2.46 22.26 -39.93
CA ILE A 28 -3.34 21.11 -39.64
C ILE A 28 -4.02 20.60 -40.91
N ASN A 29 -4.38 21.50 -41.85
CA ASN A 29 -5.06 21.10 -43.11
C ASN A 29 -4.22 20.13 -43.94
N ASN A 30 -2.90 20.29 -43.98
CA ASN A 30 -2.04 19.36 -44.70
C ASN A 30 -2.12 17.94 -44.15
N PHE A 31 -2.24 17.80 -42.84
CA PHE A 31 -2.37 16.49 -42.18
C PHE A 31 -3.79 15.89 -42.40
N ILE A 32 -4.82 16.72 -42.44
CA ILE A 32 -6.18 16.27 -42.80
C ILE A 32 -6.22 15.70 -44.23
N GLU A 33 -5.58 16.37 -45.18
CA GLU A 33 -5.45 15.87 -46.55
C GLU A 33 -4.68 14.55 -46.63
N LEU A 34 -3.63 14.41 -45.79
CA LEU A 34 -2.89 13.15 -45.66
C LEU A 34 -3.71 12.05 -45.00
N ASP A 35 -4.54 12.36 -44.00
CA ASP A 35 -5.48 11.39 -43.41
C ASP A 35 -6.48 10.86 -44.43
N GLU A 36 -7.08 11.73 -45.26
CA GLU A 36 -7.96 11.31 -46.33
C GLU A 36 -7.23 10.36 -47.31
N THR A 37 -5.95 10.67 -47.60
CA THR A 37 -5.12 9.80 -48.46
C THR A 37 -4.81 8.46 -47.81
N ILE A 38 -4.57 8.44 -46.50
CA ILE A 38 -4.37 7.19 -45.74
C ILE A 38 -5.64 6.34 -45.72
N ASP A 39 -6.80 6.95 -45.60
CA ASP A 39 -8.07 6.23 -45.67
C ASP A 39 -8.26 5.59 -47.08
N GLU A 40 -7.88 6.29 -48.19
CA GLU A 40 -7.85 5.71 -49.54
C GLU A 40 -6.90 4.50 -49.63
N ILE A 41 -5.71 4.57 -48.99
CA ILE A 41 -4.70 3.50 -48.93
C ILE A 41 -5.25 2.28 -48.21
N LEU A 42 -5.84 2.47 -47.03
CA LEU A 42 -6.40 1.40 -46.19
C LEU A 42 -7.58 0.70 -46.92
N ASN A 43 -8.46 1.46 -47.52
CA ASN A 43 -9.59 0.92 -48.30
C ASN A 43 -9.15 0.16 -49.56
N SER A 44 -7.96 0.41 -50.07
CA SER A 44 -7.43 -0.24 -51.28
C SER A 44 -6.47 -1.39 -50.96
N GLU A 45 -6.23 -1.68 -49.66
CA GLU A 45 -5.36 -2.76 -49.16
C GLU A 45 -3.91 -2.69 -49.69
N VAL A 46 -3.37 -1.47 -49.92
CA VAL A 46 -2.01 -1.25 -50.43
C VAL A 46 -1.05 -0.67 -49.34
N GLN A 47 -1.44 -0.79 -48.07
CA GLN A 47 -0.69 -0.21 -46.96
C GLN A 47 0.75 -0.72 -46.81
N ASP A 48 1.02 -2.00 -47.19
CA ASP A 48 2.36 -2.57 -47.12
C ASP A 48 3.29 -1.95 -48.17
N GLU A 49 2.80 -1.86 -49.41
CA GLU A 49 3.55 -1.27 -50.52
C GLU A 49 3.86 0.22 -50.28
N ILE A 50 2.90 0.97 -49.74
CA ILE A 50 3.12 2.39 -49.41
C ILE A 50 4.07 2.54 -48.21
N GLN A 51 4.02 1.67 -47.24
CA GLN A 51 4.95 1.72 -46.10
C GLN A 51 6.39 1.48 -46.58
N ASP A 52 6.61 0.47 -47.43
CA ASP A 52 7.93 0.17 -48.00
C ASP A 52 8.45 1.37 -48.84
N LEU A 53 7.58 1.97 -49.65
CA LEU A 53 7.90 3.14 -50.45
C LEU A 53 8.33 4.35 -49.58
N CYS A 54 7.57 4.61 -48.50
CA CYS A 54 7.90 5.69 -47.57
C CYS A 54 9.19 5.41 -46.80
N GLN A 55 9.43 4.16 -46.39
CA GLN A 55 10.70 3.77 -45.73
C GLN A 55 11.89 3.93 -46.64
N GLU A 56 11.82 3.52 -47.91
CA GLU A 56 12.86 3.74 -48.90
C GLU A 56 13.14 5.25 -49.09
N HIS A 57 12.09 6.08 -49.17
CA HIS A 57 12.21 7.52 -49.25
C HIS A 57 12.92 8.11 -48.01
N LEU A 58 12.64 7.60 -46.80
CA LEU A 58 13.27 8.05 -45.57
C LEU A 58 14.76 7.70 -45.47
N GLU A 59 15.28 6.70 -46.21
CA GLU A 59 16.70 6.41 -46.28
C GLU A 59 17.47 7.58 -46.90
N HIS A 60 16.85 8.29 -47.84
CA HIS A 60 17.42 9.43 -48.55
C HIS A 60 16.99 10.79 -47.99
N SER A 61 15.80 10.88 -47.40
CA SER A 61 15.17 12.09 -46.90
C SER A 61 14.61 11.88 -45.50
N LYS A 62 15.50 11.77 -44.50
CA LYS A 62 15.16 11.41 -43.11
C LYS A 62 14.08 12.28 -42.46
N ASN A 63 13.95 13.52 -42.88
CA ASN A 63 13.03 14.49 -42.30
C ASN A 63 11.79 14.74 -43.19
N SER A 64 11.48 13.84 -44.12
CA SER A 64 10.26 13.95 -44.93
C SER A 64 9.04 13.85 -44.04
N ILE A 65 8.26 14.93 -43.97
CA ILE A 65 7.06 15.02 -43.10
C ILE A 65 5.99 14.05 -43.59
N ILE A 66 5.82 13.95 -44.91
CA ILE A 66 4.83 13.08 -45.55
C ILE A 66 5.16 11.62 -45.25
N ALA A 67 6.42 11.22 -45.49
CA ALA A 67 6.84 9.84 -45.27
C ALA A 67 6.78 9.43 -43.77
N LEU A 68 7.26 10.31 -42.87
CA LEU A 68 7.15 10.06 -41.41
C LEU A 68 5.73 9.93 -40.95
N TYR A 69 4.82 10.80 -41.44
CA TYR A 69 3.42 10.75 -41.07
C TYR A 69 2.72 9.47 -41.56
N MET A 70 2.90 9.15 -42.85
CA MET A 70 2.28 7.96 -43.46
C MET A 70 2.80 6.67 -42.82
N CYS A 71 4.10 6.51 -42.69
CA CYS A 71 4.67 5.34 -42.00
C CYS A 71 4.15 5.20 -40.59
N GLY A 72 4.12 6.31 -39.83
CA GLY A 72 3.65 6.29 -38.45
C GLY A 72 2.17 5.93 -38.32
N ILE A 73 1.27 6.57 -39.07
CA ILE A 73 -0.18 6.29 -38.98
C ILE A 73 -0.51 4.90 -39.54
N ILE A 74 0.13 4.44 -40.62
CA ILE A 74 -0.06 3.08 -41.13
C ILE A 74 0.41 2.05 -40.08
N SER A 75 1.53 2.28 -39.43
CA SER A 75 2.04 1.42 -38.35
C SER A 75 1.04 1.33 -37.18
N LEU A 76 0.46 2.45 -36.75
CA LEU A 76 -0.56 2.47 -35.69
C LEU A 76 -1.83 1.71 -36.11
N ASN A 77 -2.28 1.87 -37.39
CA ASN A 77 -3.43 1.11 -37.91
C ASN A 77 -3.16 -0.40 -37.91
N LYS A 78 -1.93 -0.82 -38.20
CA LYS A 78 -1.49 -2.22 -38.11
C LYS A 78 -1.28 -2.70 -36.66
N GLN A 79 -1.54 -1.84 -35.67
CA GLN A 79 -1.29 -2.12 -34.24
C GLN A 79 0.19 -2.49 -33.95
N LEU A 80 1.12 -1.95 -34.72
CA LEU A 80 2.55 -2.09 -34.44
C LEU A 80 2.94 -1.14 -33.29
N ILE A 81 3.83 -1.61 -32.41
CA ILE A 81 4.28 -0.84 -31.23
C ILE A 81 5.26 0.28 -31.60
N ASP A 82 5.75 0.28 -32.84
CA ASP A 82 6.76 1.26 -33.28
C ASP A 82 6.10 2.62 -33.62
N ASP A 83 6.32 3.59 -32.78
CA ASP A 83 5.90 4.99 -32.92
C ASP A 83 7.07 5.94 -33.28
N SER A 84 8.24 5.40 -33.59
CA SER A 84 9.48 6.16 -33.83
C SER A 84 9.33 7.26 -34.88
N HIS A 85 8.62 7.00 -35.99
CA HIS A 85 8.39 7.98 -37.06
C HIS A 85 7.52 9.16 -36.57
N LEU A 86 6.49 8.91 -35.77
CA LEU A 86 5.63 9.96 -35.23
C LEU A 86 6.35 10.76 -34.14
N VAL A 87 7.17 10.09 -33.32
CA VAL A 87 8.04 10.77 -32.34
C VAL A 87 8.98 11.75 -33.04
N GLU A 88 9.65 11.32 -34.13
CA GLU A 88 10.53 12.17 -34.89
C GLU A 88 9.78 13.35 -35.51
N LEU A 89 8.61 13.11 -36.10
CA LEU A 89 7.74 14.14 -36.65
C LEU A 89 7.32 15.18 -35.60
N ILE A 90 6.88 14.72 -34.42
CA ILE A 90 6.53 15.58 -33.29
C ILE A 90 7.72 16.43 -32.86
N ASN A 91 8.93 15.85 -32.76
CA ASN A 91 10.14 16.57 -32.39
C ASN A 91 10.47 17.68 -33.41
N ILE A 92 10.27 17.43 -34.70
CA ILE A 92 10.46 18.43 -35.75
C ILE A 92 9.55 19.64 -35.54
N PHE A 93 8.28 19.44 -35.27
CA PHE A 93 7.29 20.51 -35.08
C PHE A 93 7.41 21.20 -33.73
N SER A 94 7.67 20.46 -32.64
CA SER A 94 7.86 21.03 -31.30
C SER A 94 9.13 21.90 -31.26
N GLY A 95 10.22 21.45 -31.88
CA GLY A 95 11.47 22.23 -32.01
C GLY A 95 11.29 23.53 -32.81
N ASN A 96 10.25 23.66 -33.60
CA ASN A 96 9.88 24.86 -34.36
C ASN A 96 8.68 25.61 -33.77
N HIS A 97 8.27 25.27 -32.54
CA HIS A 97 7.15 25.89 -31.78
C HIS A 97 5.80 25.89 -32.53
N LYS A 98 5.57 24.87 -33.37
CA LYS A 98 4.30 24.67 -34.08
C LYS A 98 3.28 23.89 -33.23
N TRP A 99 2.97 24.43 -32.08
CA TRP A 99 2.18 23.75 -31.04
C TRP A 99 0.81 23.25 -31.54
N ASN A 100 0.13 23.99 -32.43
CA ASN A 100 -1.14 23.55 -33.02
C ASN A 100 -1.01 22.26 -33.84
N VAL A 101 0.10 22.11 -34.58
CA VAL A 101 0.38 20.88 -35.32
C VAL A 101 0.76 19.75 -34.40
N VAL A 102 1.58 20.04 -33.37
CA VAL A 102 1.96 19.05 -32.34
C VAL A 102 0.72 18.54 -31.60
N GLU A 103 -0.21 19.43 -31.22
CA GLU A 103 -1.49 19.06 -30.60
C GLU A 103 -2.30 18.14 -31.51
N TYR A 104 -2.40 18.45 -32.79
CA TYR A 104 -3.10 17.61 -33.78
C TYR A 104 -2.47 16.21 -33.86
N LEU A 105 -1.15 16.13 -34.03
CA LEU A 105 -0.41 14.88 -34.16
C LEU A 105 -0.53 14.01 -32.91
N THR A 106 -0.39 14.59 -31.74
CA THR A 106 -0.53 13.86 -30.47
C THR A 106 -1.94 13.35 -30.24
N ASN A 107 -2.95 14.17 -30.54
CA ASN A 107 -4.36 13.73 -30.46
C ASN A 107 -4.64 12.64 -31.48
N ARG A 108 -4.04 12.67 -32.68
CA ARG A 108 -4.18 11.62 -33.69
C ARG A 108 -3.62 10.29 -33.20
N ILE A 109 -2.46 10.30 -32.52
CA ILE A 109 -1.89 9.10 -31.88
C ILE A 109 -2.84 8.57 -30.81
N LEU A 110 -3.39 9.45 -29.98
CA LEU A 110 -4.27 9.08 -28.87
C LEU A 110 -5.63 8.49 -29.30
N GLN A 111 -6.01 8.63 -30.57
CA GLN A 111 -7.18 7.93 -31.14
C GLN A 111 -6.96 6.41 -31.21
N PHE A 112 -5.70 5.95 -31.29
CA PHE A 112 -5.34 4.53 -31.32
C PHE A 112 -5.15 3.91 -29.94
N GLY A 113 -5.15 4.72 -28.88
CA GLY A 113 -4.98 4.31 -27.50
C GLY A 113 -4.12 5.25 -26.69
N GLU A 114 -3.99 4.97 -25.39
CA GLU A 114 -3.15 5.78 -24.50
C GLU A 114 -1.68 5.58 -24.81
N ASN A 115 -0.95 6.70 -25.00
CA ASN A 115 0.48 6.69 -25.32
C ASN A 115 1.22 7.70 -24.43
N LYS A 116 2.20 7.22 -23.65
CA LYS A 116 2.96 8.04 -22.69
C LYS A 116 3.62 9.26 -23.33
N MET A 117 4.25 9.05 -24.48
CA MET A 117 4.97 10.12 -25.18
C MET A 117 3.98 11.18 -25.67
N ALA A 118 2.89 10.74 -26.33
CA ALA A 118 1.87 11.65 -26.82
C ALA A 118 1.24 12.47 -25.70
N LEU A 119 0.92 11.86 -24.55
CA LEU A 119 0.37 12.58 -23.38
C LEU A 119 1.36 13.59 -22.80
N ARG A 120 2.65 13.24 -22.69
CA ARG A 120 3.68 14.19 -22.21
C ARG A 120 3.81 15.40 -23.10
N VAL A 121 3.91 15.17 -24.41
CA VAL A 121 4.04 16.24 -25.38
C VAL A 121 2.76 17.08 -25.45
N LEU A 122 1.57 16.45 -25.35
CA LEU A 122 0.31 17.17 -25.33
C LEU A 122 0.19 18.07 -24.08
N ALA A 123 0.61 17.58 -22.91
CA ALA A 123 0.69 18.41 -21.70
C ALA A 123 1.64 19.59 -21.88
N GLU A 124 2.79 19.41 -22.55
CA GLU A 124 3.71 20.49 -22.90
C GLU A 124 3.07 21.51 -23.87
N CYS A 125 2.34 21.04 -24.87
CA CYS A 125 1.58 21.91 -25.77
C CYS A 125 0.59 22.79 -25.02
N TYR A 126 -0.17 22.21 -24.10
CA TYR A 126 -1.16 22.95 -23.31
C TYR A 126 -0.48 23.93 -22.36
N ALA A 127 0.63 23.54 -21.72
CA ALA A 127 1.40 24.44 -20.87
C ALA A 127 1.96 25.65 -21.64
N ASN A 128 2.49 25.45 -22.86
CA ASN A 128 2.97 26.52 -23.73
C ASN A 128 1.85 27.41 -24.28
N SER A 129 0.61 26.94 -24.23
CA SER A 129 -0.59 27.68 -24.67
C SER A 129 -1.38 28.27 -23.50
N GLU A 130 -0.80 28.26 -22.28
CA GLU A 130 -1.42 28.76 -21.03
C GLU A 130 -2.78 28.12 -20.71
N ARG A 131 -2.97 26.83 -21.11
CA ARG A 131 -4.18 26.05 -20.90
C ARG A 131 -4.00 25.11 -19.72
N GLU A 132 -3.94 25.68 -18.51
CA GLU A 132 -3.57 24.94 -17.29
C GLU A 132 -4.55 23.81 -16.95
N ASP A 133 -5.86 23.99 -17.08
CA ASP A 133 -6.83 22.96 -16.73
C ASP A 133 -6.67 21.72 -17.61
N GLU A 134 -6.42 21.90 -18.92
CA GLU A 134 -6.17 20.80 -19.84
C GLU A 134 -4.84 20.07 -19.52
N VAL A 135 -3.84 20.79 -19.01
CA VAL A 135 -2.57 20.16 -18.55
C VAL A 135 -2.89 19.17 -17.43
N PHE A 136 -3.71 19.55 -16.45
CA PHE A 136 -4.09 18.67 -15.34
C PHE A 136 -4.90 17.46 -15.82
N ASP A 137 -5.82 17.62 -16.74
CA ASP A 137 -6.60 16.53 -17.34
C ASP A 137 -5.67 15.50 -18.04
N ILE A 138 -4.68 16.00 -18.79
CA ILE A 138 -3.68 15.12 -19.44
C ILE A 138 -2.78 14.44 -18.39
N TRP A 139 -2.40 15.12 -17.33
CA TRP A 139 -1.61 14.53 -16.25
C TRP A 139 -2.39 13.42 -15.53
N GLU A 140 -3.69 13.59 -15.29
CA GLU A 140 -4.54 12.52 -14.72
C GLU A 140 -4.62 11.27 -15.61
N ARG A 141 -4.57 11.45 -16.94
CA ARG A 141 -4.45 10.32 -17.88
C ARG A 141 -3.06 9.69 -17.81
N LEU A 142 -2.01 10.51 -17.85
CA LEU A 142 -0.61 10.05 -17.88
C LEU A 142 -0.26 9.21 -16.65
N ILE A 143 -0.67 9.63 -15.45
CA ILE A 143 -0.34 8.90 -14.22
C ILE A 143 -0.98 7.53 -14.13
N LYS A 144 -2.04 7.25 -14.92
CA LYS A 144 -2.69 5.94 -14.99
C LYS A 144 -1.90 4.93 -15.81
N ILE A 145 -1.09 5.40 -16.76
CA ILE A 145 -0.30 4.56 -17.65
C ILE A 145 1.21 4.63 -17.35
N ASP A 146 1.66 5.64 -16.63
CA ASP A 146 3.05 5.79 -16.22
C ASP A 146 3.21 5.89 -14.71
N TYR A 147 3.48 4.74 -14.08
CA TYR A 147 3.67 4.63 -12.63
C TYR A 147 5.01 5.21 -12.14
N ASN A 148 5.86 5.70 -13.03
CA ASN A 148 7.11 6.35 -12.66
C ASN A 148 6.98 7.88 -12.50
N GLU A 149 5.84 8.46 -12.84
CA GLU A 149 5.62 9.92 -12.78
C GLU A 149 5.30 10.40 -11.35
N ALA A 150 6.32 10.51 -10.50
CA ALA A 150 6.17 10.97 -9.13
C ALA A 150 5.91 12.48 -9.01
N ASP A 151 6.64 13.30 -9.81
CA ASP A 151 6.54 14.76 -9.75
C ASP A 151 5.18 15.27 -10.26
N ILE A 152 4.63 14.62 -11.29
CA ILE A 152 3.29 14.95 -11.80
C ILE A 152 2.23 14.62 -10.74
N VAL A 153 2.32 13.45 -10.09
CA VAL A 153 1.39 13.09 -9.01
C VAL A 153 1.46 14.07 -7.84
N LYS A 154 2.67 14.54 -7.48
CA LYS A 154 2.84 15.58 -6.45
C LYS A 154 2.15 16.89 -6.86
N LYS A 155 2.33 17.34 -8.11
CA LYS A 155 1.67 18.56 -8.63
C LYS A 155 0.15 18.44 -8.64
N LEU A 156 -0.40 17.26 -8.98
CA LEU A 156 -1.84 17.00 -8.87
C LEU A 156 -2.31 17.08 -7.41
N ALA A 157 -1.54 16.54 -6.45
CA ALA A 157 -1.85 16.67 -5.04
C ALA A 157 -1.88 18.15 -4.59
N GLU A 158 -0.86 18.93 -4.96
CA GLU A 158 -0.77 20.37 -4.66
C GLU A 158 -1.93 21.18 -5.27
N LYS A 159 -2.37 20.83 -6.49
CA LYS A 159 -3.56 21.44 -7.13
C LYS A 159 -4.82 21.12 -6.34
N LYS A 160 -5.06 19.86 -5.96
CA LYS A 160 -6.24 19.47 -5.17
C LYS A 160 -6.23 20.11 -3.78
N GLU A 161 -5.07 20.21 -3.14
CA GLU A 161 -4.90 20.95 -1.87
C GLU A 161 -5.29 22.42 -2.03
N SER A 162 -4.81 23.08 -3.08
CA SER A 162 -5.14 24.49 -3.37
C SER A 162 -6.63 24.73 -3.68
N GLU A 163 -7.33 23.72 -4.19
CA GLU A 163 -8.78 23.72 -4.44
C GLU A 163 -9.60 23.43 -3.16
N GLY A 164 -8.95 23.14 -2.02
CA GLY A 164 -9.61 22.76 -0.77
C GLY A 164 -10.16 21.33 -0.77
N LYS A 165 -9.72 20.48 -1.70
CA LYS A 165 -10.10 19.06 -1.81
C LYS A 165 -9.10 18.18 -1.07
N GLU A 166 -9.06 18.31 0.26
CA GLU A 166 -8.03 17.68 1.11
C GLU A 166 -7.98 16.16 0.97
N GLU A 167 -9.12 15.48 0.89
CA GLU A 167 -9.18 14.02 0.76
C GLU A 167 -8.54 13.54 -0.56
N GLU A 168 -8.84 14.23 -1.69
CA GLU A 168 -8.22 13.92 -2.98
C GLU A 168 -6.72 14.23 -2.94
N ALA A 169 -6.32 15.35 -2.33
CA ALA A 169 -4.92 15.73 -2.17
C ALA A 169 -4.13 14.68 -1.38
N VAL A 170 -4.67 14.21 -0.25
CA VAL A 170 -4.07 13.13 0.56
C VAL A 170 -3.89 11.87 -0.27
N ASN A 171 -4.87 11.47 -1.08
CA ASN A 171 -4.77 10.29 -1.93
C ASN A 171 -3.65 10.44 -2.98
N TYR A 172 -3.51 11.60 -3.61
CA TYR A 172 -2.41 11.85 -4.54
C TYR A 172 -1.06 11.92 -3.82
N TYR A 173 -0.96 12.53 -2.63
CA TYR A 173 0.28 12.52 -1.85
C TYR A 173 0.71 11.10 -1.45
N LYS A 174 -0.22 10.23 -1.07
CA LYS A 174 0.06 8.81 -0.80
C LYS A 174 0.61 8.08 -2.03
N LYS A 175 0.05 8.34 -3.21
CA LYS A 175 0.57 7.79 -4.48
C LYS A 175 1.98 8.33 -4.79
N ALA A 176 2.18 9.63 -4.63
CA ALA A 176 3.47 10.28 -4.91
C ALA A 176 4.59 9.75 -4.01
N ILE A 177 4.34 9.59 -2.69
CA ILE A 177 5.37 9.10 -1.76
C ILE A 177 5.84 7.69 -2.14
N HIS A 178 4.94 6.79 -2.54
CA HIS A 178 5.31 5.45 -3.00
C HIS A 178 6.18 5.49 -4.27
N ARG A 179 5.85 6.37 -5.21
CA ARG A 179 6.64 6.54 -6.44
C ARG A 179 8.02 7.12 -6.17
N TYR A 180 8.14 8.07 -5.22
CA TYR A 180 9.45 8.60 -4.79
C TYR A 180 10.27 7.55 -4.04
N ILE A 181 9.65 6.69 -3.24
CA ILE A 181 10.34 5.56 -2.60
C ILE A 181 10.93 4.62 -3.66
N ASN A 182 10.17 4.27 -4.68
CA ASN A 182 10.63 3.40 -5.75
C ASN A 182 11.82 4.01 -6.52
N LYS A 183 11.89 5.35 -6.62
CA LYS A 183 13.02 6.09 -7.19
C LYS A 183 14.16 6.35 -6.21
N SER A 184 14.01 5.96 -4.94
CA SER A 184 14.99 6.22 -3.86
C SER A 184 15.26 7.71 -3.58
N LEU A 185 14.30 8.59 -3.88
CA LEU A 185 14.38 10.03 -3.72
C LEU A 185 13.93 10.47 -2.31
N PHE A 186 14.78 10.26 -1.31
CA PHE A 186 14.42 10.44 0.11
C PHE A 186 14.01 11.88 0.47
N SER A 187 14.61 12.91 -0.13
CA SER A 187 14.23 14.30 0.15
C SER A 187 12.75 14.54 -0.21
N ASN A 188 12.33 14.08 -1.38
CA ASN A 188 10.93 14.19 -1.83
C ASN A 188 9.97 13.37 -0.96
N VAL A 189 10.43 12.18 -0.51
CA VAL A 189 9.66 11.37 0.47
C VAL A 189 9.45 12.17 1.76
N LYS A 190 10.50 12.81 2.29
CA LYS A 190 10.44 13.60 3.52
C LYS A 190 9.50 14.81 3.39
N ASP A 191 9.53 15.50 2.25
CA ASP A 191 8.64 16.63 1.98
C ASP A 191 7.17 16.19 2.02
N ILE A 192 6.83 15.10 1.31
CA ILE A 192 5.45 14.59 1.30
C ILE A 192 5.05 14.00 2.66
N TRP A 193 5.99 13.35 3.36
CA TRP A 193 5.76 12.85 4.70
C TRP A 193 5.31 13.96 5.65
N GLY A 194 5.99 15.12 5.62
CA GLY A 194 5.58 16.29 6.38
C GLY A 194 4.18 16.78 6.03
N LYS A 195 3.86 16.84 4.74
CA LYS A 195 2.51 17.20 4.26
C LYS A 195 1.43 16.25 4.76
N LEU A 196 1.68 14.95 4.69
CA LEU A 196 0.73 13.94 5.18
C LEU A 196 0.56 13.97 6.70
N ILE A 197 1.59 14.31 7.47
CA ILE A 197 1.47 14.54 8.92
C ILE A 197 0.51 15.71 9.20
N GLU A 198 0.62 16.80 8.43
CA GLU A 198 -0.25 17.96 8.58
C GLU A 198 -1.71 17.66 8.21
N LEU A 199 -1.94 16.91 7.13
CA LEU A 199 -3.27 16.71 6.55
C LEU A 199 -4.00 15.48 7.07
N ASN A 200 -3.29 14.42 7.47
CA ASN A 200 -3.91 13.11 7.75
C ASN A 200 -3.15 12.30 8.82
N ILE A 201 -2.83 12.91 9.95
CA ILE A 201 -2.12 12.25 11.06
C ILE A 201 -2.86 11.00 11.59
N GLU A 202 -4.17 10.91 11.38
CA GLU A 202 -4.99 9.82 11.90
C GLU A 202 -4.72 8.47 11.21
N ASP A 203 -4.19 8.48 9.98
CA ASP A 203 -3.86 7.26 9.24
C ASP A 203 -2.49 6.68 9.63
N LEU A 204 -2.37 6.31 10.89
CA LEU A 204 -1.14 5.75 11.47
C LEU A 204 -0.66 4.47 10.77
N GLU A 205 -1.57 3.72 10.14
CA GLU A 205 -1.20 2.51 9.39
C GLU A 205 -0.40 2.85 8.15
N PHE A 206 -0.84 3.85 7.42
CA PHE A 206 -0.11 4.30 6.24
C PHE A 206 1.31 4.74 6.62
N PHE A 207 1.46 5.53 7.70
CA PHE A 207 2.78 5.92 8.19
C PHE A 207 3.65 4.72 8.58
N GLN A 208 3.08 3.70 9.22
CA GLN A 208 3.80 2.47 9.57
C GLN A 208 4.21 1.65 8.34
N LEU A 209 3.36 1.59 7.30
CA LEU A 209 3.67 0.91 6.04
C LEU A 209 4.83 1.58 5.32
N VAL A 210 4.76 2.91 5.19
CA VAL A 210 5.83 3.71 4.54
C VAL A 210 7.14 3.57 5.32
N GLU A 211 7.11 3.68 6.63
CA GLU A 211 8.29 3.51 7.50
C GLU A 211 8.96 2.15 7.28
N LYS A 212 8.19 1.07 7.32
CA LYS A 212 8.71 -0.29 7.06
C LYS A 212 9.30 -0.44 5.66
N LYS A 213 8.65 0.16 4.65
CA LYS A 213 9.13 0.15 3.27
C LYS A 213 10.46 0.90 3.16
N ILE A 214 10.58 2.09 3.76
CA ILE A 214 11.82 2.89 3.80
C ILE A 214 12.95 2.13 4.51
N SER A 215 12.67 1.56 5.69
CA SER A 215 13.66 0.76 6.44
C SER A 215 14.21 -0.40 5.61
N LYS A 216 13.35 -1.05 4.83
CA LYS A 216 13.70 -2.21 3.99
C LYS A 216 14.39 -1.82 2.67
N THR A 217 13.94 -0.75 2.01
CA THR A 217 14.38 -0.40 0.64
C THR A 217 15.50 0.63 0.61
N MET A 218 15.61 1.46 1.64
CA MET A 218 16.63 2.51 1.71
C MET A 218 17.60 2.28 2.89
N SER A 219 17.19 2.67 4.11
CA SER A 219 18.00 2.42 5.34
C SER A 219 17.17 2.60 6.61
N ALA A 220 17.63 1.95 7.70
CA ALA A 220 17.08 2.14 9.04
C ALA A 220 17.22 3.58 9.55
N GLU A 221 18.31 4.27 9.22
CA GLU A 221 18.55 5.66 9.60
C GLU A 221 17.50 6.61 8.99
N LYS A 222 17.19 6.44 7.70
CA LYS A 222 16.14 7.22 7.03
C LYS A 222 14.77 6.95 7.63
N SER A 223 14.48 5.70 7.97
CA SER A 223 13.25 5.31 8.69
C SER A 223 13.16 6.01 10.06
N THR A 224 14.26 6.02 10.83
CA THR A 224 14.33 6.73 12.10
C THR A 224 14.04 8.23 11.95
N THR A 225 14.61 8.88 10.93
CA THR A 225 14.34 10.31 10.65
C THR A 225 12.85 10.57 10.42
N LEU A 226 12.17 9.72 9.66
CA LEU A 226 10.72 9.88 9.42
C LEU A 226 9.90 9.67 10.70
N LEU A 227 10.29 8.71 11.54
CA LEU A 227 9.64 8.48 12.84
C LEU A 227 9.86 9.64 13.82
N GLU A 228 11.04 10.26 13.80
CA GLU A 228 11.35 11.45 14.60
C GLU A 228 10.52 12.65 14.15
N ASP A 229 10.32 12.84 12.85
CA ASP A 229 9.43 13.88 12.30
C ASP A 229 7.95 13.63 12.65
N LEU A 230 7.51 12.37 12.72
CA LEU A 230 6.12 11.97 13.05
C LEU A 230 5.80 12.08 14.55
N TYR A 231 6.77 11.81 15.41
CA TYR A 231 6.57 11.68 16.85
C TYR A 231 5.90 12.90 17.52
N PRO A 232 6.29 14.17 17.26
CA PRO A 232 5.65 15.32 17.86
C PRO A 232 4.14 15.41 17.56
N ALA A 233 3.73 15.08 16.36
CA ALA A 233 2.32 15.09 15.97
C ALA A 233 1.53 13.99 16.71
N ILE A 234 2.11 12.79 16.90
CA ILE A 234 1.50 11.73 17.70
C ILE A 234 1.33 12.17 19.17
N VAL A 235 2.35 12.78 19.75
CA VAL A 235 2.28 13.28 21.15
C VAL A 235 1.18 14.34 21.30
N ALA A 236 0.99 15.20 20.31
CA ALA A 236 -0.07 16.20 20.30
C ALA A 236 -1.48 15.58 20.37
N THR A 237 -1.68 14.37 19.86
CA THR A 237 -2.95 13.62 19.99
C THR A 237 -3.14 12.96 21.36
N SER A 238 -2.14 13.01 22.25
CA SER A 238 -2.14 12.29 23.53
C SER A 238 -2.31 10.78 23.41
N ASN A 239 -2.03 10.20 22.24
CA ASN A 239 -2.07 8.74 22.03
C ASN A 239 -0.75 8.11 22.47
N TRP A 240 -0.62 7.92 23.80
CA TRP A 240 0.61 7.45 24.42
C TRP A 240 1.03 6.03 23.99
N ASP A 241 0.06 5.17 23.62
CA ASP A 241 0.35 3.83 23.13
C ASP A 241 1.10 3.88 21.80
N VAL A 242 0.62 4.69 20.87
CA VAL A 242 1.27 4.90 19.56
C VAL A 242 2.61 5.63 19.72
N ALA A 243 2.68 6.63 20.61
CA ALA A 243 3.93 7.34 20.89
C ALA A 243 5.01 6.38 21.43
N ILE A 244 4.66 5.51 22.37
CA ILE A 244 5.56 4.49 22.91
C ILE A 244 5.98 3.48 21.84
N ASP A 245 5.06 3.01 20.99
CA ASP A 245 5.38 2.09 19.90
C ASP A 245 6.35 2.74 18.89
N THR A 246 6.11 4.00 18.54
CA THR A 246 7.01 4.78 17.67
C THR A 246 8.42 4.88 18.26
N LEU A 247 8.52 5.23 19.54
CA LEU A 247 9.83 5.31 20.23
C LEU A 247 10.51 3.93 20.34
N LYS A 248 9.74 2.86 20.54
CA LYS A 248 10.31 1.49 20.51
C LYS A 248 10.93 1.17 19.16
N ARG A 249 10.32 1.56 18.06
CA ARG A 249 10.85 1.38 16.70
C ARG A 249 12.13 2.20 16.49
N ILE A 250 12.14 3.46 16.92
CA ILE A 250 13.34 4.30 16.89
C ILE A 250 14.47 3.63 17.69
N LEU A 251 14.18 3.15 18.91
CA LEU A 251 15.14 2.48 19.77
C LEU A 251 15.58 1.09 19.29
N GLN A 252 14.83 0.44 18.40
CA GLN A 252 15.29 -0.76 17.69
C GLN A 252 16.36 -0.43 16.65
N HIS A 253 16.25 0.71 15.96
CA HIS A 253 17.22 1.15 14.97
C HIS A 253 18.42 1.87 15.61
N ASP A 254 18.17 2.74 16.60
CA ASP A 254 19.20 3.41 17.40
C ASP A 254 19.00 3.17 18.91
N PRO A 255 19.51 2.05 19.45
CA PRO A 255 19.38 1.71 20.87
C PRO A 255 20.08 2.69 21.82
N LYS A 256 20.95 3.57 21.31
CA LYS A 256 21.72 4.52 22.09
C LYS A 256 21.16 5.94 22.05
N SER A 257 20.11 6.23 21.30
CA SER A 257 19.52 7.56 21.22
C SER A 257 19.17 8.11 22.61
N PRO A 258 19.86 9.16 23.11
CA PRO A 258 19.57 9.72 24.43
C PRO A 258 18.20 10.41 24.47
N TRP A 259 17.81 10.99 23.34
CA TRP A 259 16.51 11.64 23.17
C TRP A 259 15.38 10.62 23.27
N ALA A 260 15.39 9.56 22.47
CA ALA A 260 14.33 8.55 22.48
C ALA A 260 14.22 7.82 23.83
N ARG A 261 15.36 7.59 24.52
CA ARG A 261 15.37 7.04 25.88
C ARG A 261 14.70 7.97 26.91
N LYS A 262 14.90 9.27 26.78
CA LYS A 262 14.23 10.25 27.64
C LYS A 262 12.75 10.33 27.34
N GLU A 263 12.39 10.41 26.06
CA GLU A 263 11.01 10.55 25.65
C GLU A 263 10.15 9.32 25.97
N ILE A 264 10.68 8.10 25.88
CA ILE A 264 9.90 6.91 26.24
C ILE A 264 9.54 6.89 27.74
N VAL A 265 10.42 7.40 28.59
CA VAL A 265 10.12 7.56 30.01
C VAL A 265 9.04 8.61 30.23
N ASN A 266 9.10 9.74 29.51
CA ASN A 266 8.09 10.77 29.58
C ASN A 266 6.72 10.24 29.11
N CYS A 267 6.67 9.48 28.02
CA CYS A 267 5.43 8.84 27.54
C CYS A 267 4.87 7.86 28.57
N TYR A 268 5.70 7.06 29.22
CA TYR A 268 5.23 6.18 30.29
C TYR A 268 4.70 6.96 31.49
N ARG A 269 5.32 8.07 31.88
CA ARG A 269 4.80 8.95 32.95
C ARG A 269 3.43 9.52 32.60
N SER A 270 3.24 9.96 31.37
CA SER A 270 1.95 10.48 30.92
C SER A 270 0.90 9.38 30.80
N LYS A 271 1.25 8.22 30.24
CA LYS A 271 0.33 7.08 30.10
C LYS A 271 -0.16 6.53 31.43
N PHE A 272 0.72 6.46 32.42
CA PHE A 272 0.46 5.86 33.74
C PHE A 272 0.36 6.91 34.84
N GLU A 273 -0.06 8.11 34.50
CA GLU A 273 -0.27 9.19 35.48
C GLU A 273 -1.18 8.70 36.60
N GLY A 274 -0.78 8.96 37.85
CA GLY A 274 -1.49 8.53 39.05
C GLY A 274 -1.19 7.08 39.50
N HIS A 275 -0.40 6.32 38.79
CA HIS A 275 0.02 4.98 39.25
C HIS A 275 0.97 5.06 40.45
N SER A 276 0.60 4.42 41.55
CA SER A 276 1.26 4.59 42.86
C SER A 276 2.74 4.19 42.89
N GLN A 277 3.17 3.30 42.03
CA GLN A 277 4.53 2.74 42.00
C GLN A 277 5.31 3.10 40.72
N LEU A 278 4.84 4.06 39.93
CA LEU A 278 5.39 4.39 38.62
C LEU A 278 6.91 4.68 38.67
N GLU A 279 7.33 5.61 39.51
CA GLU A 279 8.73 6.03 39.61
C GLU A 279 9.63 4.90 40.17
N GLU A 280 9.11 4.06 41.07
CA GLU A 280 9.84 2.91 41.58
C GLU A 280 10.03 1.87 40.45
N TYR A 281 9.03 1.64 39.59
CA TYR A 281 9.15 0.72 38.45
C TYR A 281 10.10 1.23 37.36
N ILE A 282 10.11 2.54 37.10
CA ILE A 282 11.09 3.16 36.20
C ILE A 282 12.53 2.92 36.73
N LYS A 283 12.71 3.07 38.02
CA LYS A 283 14.01 2.86 38.69
C LYS A 283 14.43 1.37 38.69
N LEU A 284 13.51 0.47 39.05
CA LEU A 284 13.78 -0.98 39.12
C LEU A 284 14.14 -1.56 37.73
N SER A 285 13.47 -1.09 36.66
CA SER A 285 13.77 -1.51 35.30
C SER A 285 15.05 -0.90 34.73
N ASN A 286 15.65 0.07 35.43
CA ASN A 286 16.78 0.87 34.94
C ASN A 286 16.52 1.56 33.62
N LEU A 287 15.26 1.96 33.35
CA LEU A 287 14.82 2.52 32.07
C LEU A 287 15.59 3.82 31.71
N ASN A 288 15.97 4.60 32.71
CA ASN A 288 16.76 5.83 32.58
C ASN A 288 18.27 5.59 32.38
N GLN A 289 18.77 4.36 32.53
CA GLN A 289 20.20 4.10 32.58
C GLN A 289 20.76 3.80 31.19
N SER A 290 21.74 4.57 30.72
CA SER A 290 22.34 4.44 29.39
C SER A 290 23.09 3.11 29.18
N TRP A 291 23.62 2.50 30.25
CA TRP A 291 24.34 1.22 30.22
C TRP A 291 23.43 0.01 30.08
N ARG A 292 22.13 0.13 30.42
CA ARG A 292 21.16 -0.96 30.33
C ARG A 292 20.69 -1.14 28.88
N ASN A 293 20.58 -2.40 28.44
CA ASN A 293 19.93 -2.69 27.17
C ASN A 293 18.49 -2.15 27.19
N ILE A 294 18.16 -1.27 26.26
CA ILE A 294 16.89 -0.54 26.29
C ILE A 294 15.68 -1.46 26.06
N VAL A 295 15.81 -2.47 25.21
CA VAL A 295 14.71 -3.42 24.91
C VAL A 295 14.38 -4.24 26.16
N GLU A 296 15.41 -4.70 26.88
CA GLU A 296 15.25 -5.39 28.15
C GLU A 296 14.66 -4.49 29.22
N ALA A 297 15.15 -3.25 29.34
CA ALA A 297 14.63 -2.28 30.30
C ALA A 297 13.14 -1.96 30.08
N ILE A 298 12.73 -1.77 28.82
CA ILE A 298 11.33 -1.59 28.44
C ILE A 298 10.50 -2.83 28.81
N SER A 299 10.97 -4.02 28.46
CA SER A 299 10.27 -5.27 28.78
C SER A 299 10.11 -5.47 30.29
N ASP A 300 11.15 -5.16 31.06
CA ASP A 300 11.10 -5.25 32.53
C ASP A 300 10.14 -4.21 33.11
N PHE A 301 10.16 -2.97 32.62
CA PHE A 301 9.21 -1.94 33.04
C PHE A 301 7.76 -2.36 32.75
N GLU A 302 7.47 -2.83 31.53
CA GLU A 302 6.12 -3.24 31.14
C GLU A 302 5.61 -4.44 31.93
N LYS A 303 6.48 -5.33 32.39
CA LYS A 303 6.13 -6.38 33.34
C LYS A 303 5.80 -5.80 34.71
N HIS A 304 6.62 -4.90 35.25
CA HIS A 304 6.42 -4.33 36.58
C HIS A 304 5.15 -3.48 36.63
N ILE A 305 4.91 -2.62 35.65
CA ILE A 305 3.77 -1.69 35.63
C ILE A 305 2.41 -2.42 35.59
N SER A 306 2.40 -3.67 35.15
CA SER A 306 1.19 -4.50 35.17
C SER A 306 0.75 -4.96 36.57
N PHE A 307 1.65 -4.80 37.57
CA PHE A 307 1.35 -5.10 38.96
C PHE A 307 0.87 -3.84 39.68
N ASP A 308 -0.45 -3.69 39.81
CA ASP A 308 -1.07 -2.61 40.58
C ASP A 308 -2.29 -3.11 41.33
N ALA A 309 -2.71 -2.37 42.35
CA ALA A 309 -3.91 -2.70 43.10
C ALA A 309 -5.15 -2.79 42.20
N GLY A 310 -5.90 -3.86 42.32
CA GLY A 310 -7.07 -4.17 41.47
C GLY A 310 -6.73 -4.95 40.19
N ASN A 311 -5.43 -5.14 39.86
CA ASN A 311 -5.03 -5.97 38.73
C ASN A 311 -5.04 -7.46 39.09
N PHE A 312 -5.14 -8.31 38.06
CA PHE A 312 -5.22 -9.75 38.21
C PHE A 312 -3.89 -10.42 37.90
N VAL A 313 -3.60 -11.48 38.63
CA VAL A 313 -2.40 -12.31 38.47
C VAL A 313 -2.78 -13.79 38.54
N PHE A 314 -1.91 -14.64 38.00
CA PHE A 314 -2.08 -16.10 38.07
C PHE A 314 -0.87 -16.74 38.75
N HIS A 315 -1.14 -17.58 39.70
CA HIS A 315 -0.17 -18.48 40.35
C HIS A 315 -0.47 -19.94 40.00
N LYS A 316 0.54 -20.72 39.68
CA LYS A 316 0.36 -22.12 39.24
C LYS A 316 -0.42 -22.97 40.25
N THR A 317 -0.23 -22.75 41.54
CA THR A 317 -0.84 -23.52 42.61
C THR A 317 -2.14 -22.89 43.13
N TRP A 318 -2.22 -21.54 43.21
CA TRP A 318 -3.35 -20.86 43.86
C TRP A 318 -4.34 -20.23 42.88
N GLY A 319 -4.12 -20.45 41.58
CA GLY A 319 -5.04 -19.95 40.54
C GLY A 319 -4.97 -18.44 40.35
N VAL A 320 -6.10 -17.85 39.94
CA VAL A 320 -6.25 -16.42 39.71
C VAL A 320 -6.31 -15.68 41.04
N GLY A 321 -5.59 -14.56 41.12
CA GLY A 321 -5.58 -13.68 42.27
C GLY A 321 -5.79 -12.21 41.89
N VAL A 322 -6.31 -11.44 42.83
CA VAL A 322 -6.47 -9.98 42.75
C VAL A 322 -5.46 -9.31 43.67
N ILE A 323 -4.67 -8.38 43.15
CA ILE A 323 -3.79 -7.56 43.96
C ILE A 323 -4.63 -6.59 44.78
N ARG A 324 -4.53 -6.66 46.11
CA ARG A 324 -5.27 -5.80 47.02
C ARG A 324 -4.57 -4.52 47.37
N SER A 325 -3.30 -4.61 47.60
CA SER A 325 -2.47 -3.45 47.92
C SER A 325 -1.01 -3.71 47.65
N ILE A 326 -0.25 -2.64 47.38
CA ILE A 326 1.19 -2.63 47.30
C ILE A 326 1.67 -1.59 48.32
N LYS A 327 2.52 -2.01 49.24
CA LYS A 327 3.11 -1.14 50.28
C LYS A 327 4.62 -1.33 50.29
N GLY A 328 5.36 -0.37 49.73
CA GLY A 328 6.78 -0.51 49.47
C GLY A 328 7.09 -1.74 48.62
N ASP A 329 7.96 -2.61 49.10
CA ASP A 329 8.33 -3.86 48.40
C ASP A 329 7.35 -5.03 48.64
N ASN A 330 6.28 -4.84 49.41
CA ASN A 330 5.34 -5.92 49.75
C ASN A 330 4.02 -5.77 48.96
N ILE A 331 3.62 -6.85 48.30
CA ILE A 331 2.35 -6.98 47.60
C ILE A 331 1.42 -7.95 48.34
N SER A 332 0.15 -7.56 48.54
CA SER A 332 -0.90 -8.39 49.14
C SER A 332 -1.87 -8.83 48.04
N ILE A 333 -2.12 -10.14 47.95
CA ILE A 333 -2.91 -10.76 46.89
C ILE A 333 -3.94 -11.71 47.48
N ASP A 334 -5.17 -11.61 47.00
CA ASP A 334 -6.22 -12.57 47.28
C ASP A 334 -6.34 -13.54 46.10
N PHE A 335 -5.84 -14.74 46.25
CA PHE A 335 -6.03 -15.84 45.32
C PHE A 335 -7.35 -16.59 45.58
N SER A 336 -7.86 -17.31 44.60
CA SER A 336 -9.07 -18.13 44.71
C SER A 336 -8.95 -19.15 45.85
N GLU A 337 -7.78 -19.76 46.03
CA GLU A 337 -7.53 -20.78 47.04
C GLU A 337 -6.78 -20.26 48.28
N LYS A 338 -6.28 -19.03 48.27
CA LYS A 338 -5.50 -18.46 49.38
C LYS A 338 -5.67 -16.95 49.46
N ARG A 339 -6.41 -16.48 50.47
CA ARG A 339 -6.64 -15.04 50.70
C ARG A 339 -5.52 -14.42 51.56
N GLY A 340 -5.29 -13.11 51.39
CA GLY A 340 -4.34 -12.32 52.19
C GLY A 340 -2.90 -12.75 52.02
N HIS A 341 -2.51 -13.36 50.91
CA HIS A 341 -1.14 -13.78 50.70
C HIS A 341 -0.25 -12.58 50.42
N THR A 342 0.84 -12.49 51.21
CA THR A 342 1.85 -11.42 51.07
C THR A 342 3.16 -11.99 50.54
N MET A 343 3.78 -11.30 49.61
CA MET A 343 5.14 -11.60 49.11
C MET A 343 5.85 -10.32 48.71
N SER A 344 7.15 -10.39 48.50
CA SER A 344 7.88 -9.23 47.96
C SER A 344 7.48 -9.00 46.50
N LEU A 345 7.50 -7.74 46.05
CA LEU A 345 7.21 -7.36 44.68
C LEU A 345 8.13 -8.08 43.69
N LYS A 346 9.42 -8.20 44.03
CA LYS A 346 10.38 -8.93 43.22
C LYS A 346 10.02 -10.42 43.07
N MET A 347 9.55 -11.07 44.12
CA MET A 347 9.05 -12.45 44.03
C MET A 347 7.77 -12.53 43.18
N ALA A 348 6.83 -11.59 43.35
CA ALA A 348 5.59 -11.54 42.61
C ALA A 348 5.82 -11.45 41.09
N VAL A 349 6.65 -10.51 40.65
CA VAL A 349 6.98 -10.32 39.21
C VAL A 349 7.66 -11.56 38.60
N ASN A 350 8.42 -12.32 39.38
CA ASN A 350 9.09 -13.54 38.92
C ASN A 350 8.20 -14.79 38.95
N ALA A 351 7.29 -14.88 39.92
CA ALA A 351 6.50 -16.09 40.17
C ALA A 351 5.09 -16.04 39.58
N LEU A 352 4.56 -14.86 39.30
CA LEU A 352 3.18 -14.65 38.86
C LEU A 352 3.13 -14.20 37.42
N ILE A 353 2.04 -14.58 36.76
CA ILE A 353 1.70 -14.09 35.41
C ILE A 353 0.66 -12.99 35.59
N SER A 354 0.93 -11.79 35.09
CA SER A 354 -0.07 -10.73 35.03
C SER A 354 -1.16 -11.09 34.01
N LEU A 355 -2.42 -10.88 34.38
CA LEU A 355 -3.57 -11.18 33.55
C LEU A 355 -4.36 -9.90 33.26
N GLY A 356 -4.73 -9.69 31.99
CA GLY A 356 -5.68 -8.64 31.62
C GLY A 356 -7.10 -8.93 32.16
N LYS A 357 -7.87 -7.89 32.43
CA LYS A 357 -9.28 -8.02 32.94
C LYS A 357 -10.18 -8.86 32.03
N SER A 358 -9.89 -8.90 30.73
CA SER A 358 -10.62 -9.69 29.72
C SER A 358 -10.09 -11.11 29.54
N HIS A 359 -9.04 -11.52 30.28
CA HIS A 359 -8.49 -12.86 30.18
C HIS A 359 -9.51 -13.91 30.62
N ILE A 360 -9.65 -15.02 29.86
CA ILE A 360 -10.68 -16.05 30.13
C ILE A 360 -10.62 -16.60 31.56
N TRP A 361 -9.44 -16.72 32.16
CA TRP A 361 -9.30 -17.18 33.54
C TRP A 361 -9.82 -16.15 34.55
N VAL A 362 -9.62 -14.86 34.28
CA VAL A 362 -10.19 -13.78 35.11
C VAL A 362 -11.71 -13.78 35.00
N LEU A 363 -12.26 -13.88 33.80
CA LEU A 363 -13.69 -13.91 33.56
C LEU A 363 -14.35 -15.09 34.29
N LYS A 364 -13.71 -16.27 34.30
CA LYS A 364 -14.17 -17.44 35.07
C LYS A 364 -14.18 -17.21 36.58
N SER A 365 -13.28 -16.37 37.10
CA SER A 365 -13.19 -16.12 38.55
C SER A 365 -14.11 -15.00 39.04
N VAL A 366 -14.49 -14.06 38.14
CA VAL A 366 -15.23 -12.83 38.49
C VAL A 366 -16.70 -12.92 38.09
N ILE A 367 -17.02 -13.55 36.97
CA ILE A 367 -18.37 -13.61 36.41
C ILE A 367 -19.10 -14.86 36.97
N ALA A 368 -20.35 -14.68 37.36
CA ALA A 368 -21.20 -15.82 37.77
C ALA A 368 -21.30 -16.86 36.62
N LYS A 369 -21.18 -18.15 36.97
CA LYS A 369 -21.12 -19.25 35.99
C LYS A 369 -22.23 -19.21 34.96
N ASP A 370 -23.46 -19.00 35.39
CA ASP A 370 -24.65 -19.00 34.50
C ASP A 370 -24.55 -17.84 33.48
N LYS A 371 -24.13 -16.65 33.93
CA LYS A 371 -23.97 -15.49 33.04
C LYS A 371 -22.83 -15.70 32.03
N LEU A 372 -21.72 -16.29 32.47
CA LEU A 372 -20.59 -16.58 31.58
C LEU A 372 -20.95 -17.70 30.60
N HIS A 373 -21.65 -18.75 31.04
CA HIS A 373 -22.17 -19.82 30.21
C HIS A 373 -23.08 -19.27 29.09
N ASP A 374 -24.06 -18.44 29.47
CA ASP A 374 -24.98 -17.81 28.52
C ASP A 374 -24.23 -16.93 27.49
N LYS A 375 -23.26 -16.13 27.96
CA LYS A 375 -22.47 -15.28 27.07
C LYS A 375 -21.63 -16.10 26.09
N VAL A 376 -20.92 -17.13 26.57
CA VAL A 376 -20.10 -18.03 25.77
C VAL A 376 -20.92 -18.77 24.70
N LYS A 377 -22.15 -19.20 25.07
CA LYS A 377 -23.03 -19.93 24.18
C LYS A 377 -23.67 -19.06 23.10
N LYS A 378 -24.07 -17.84 23.45
CA LYS A 378 -24.76 -16.90 22.53
C LYS A 378 -23.83 -16.08 21.66
N ASP A 379 -22.65 -15.73 22.16
CA ASP A 379 -21.71 -14.84 21.49
C ASP A 379 -20.38 -15.57 21.19
N ILE A 380 -20.43 -16.41 20.16
CA ILE A 380 -19.29 -17.23 19.75
C ILE A 380 -18.11 -16.35 19.27
N PRO A 381 -18.29 -15.30 18.43
CA PRO A 381 -17.20 -14.42 18.02
C PRO A 381 -16.47 -13.78 19.19
N TRP A 382 -17.20 -13.24 20.17
CA TRP A 382 -16.61 -12.68 21.39
C TRP A 382 -15.81 -13.73 22.17
N THR A 383 -16.35 -14.93 22.29
CA THR A 383 -15.68 -16.03 23.00
C THR A 383 -14.38 -16.43 22.33
N LEU A 384 -14.39 -16.56 21.00
CA LEU A 384 -13.20 -16.85 20.21
C LEU A 384 -12.14 -15.77 20.40
N LYS A 385 -12.52 -14.49 20.24
CA LYS A 385 -11.62 -13.35 20.47
C LYS A 385 -11.04 -13.36 21.88
N THR A 386 -11.88 -13.60 22.87
CA THR A 386 -11.47 -13.66 24.29
C THR A 386 -10.46 -14.78 24.54
N VAL A 387 -10.74 -15.99 24.08
CA VAL A 387 -9.84 -17.13 24.31
C VAL A 387 -8.52 -16.94 23.53
N ILE A 388 -8.57 -16.57 22.27
CA ILE A 388 -7.37 -16.38 21.45
C ILE A 388 -6.48 -15.29 22.05
N ARG A 389 -7.04 -14.13 22.41
CA ARG A 389 -6.28 -13.01 23.00
C ARG A 389 -5.72 -13.36 24.39
N SER A 390 -6.38 -14.24 25.14
CA SER A 390 -5.88 -14.70 26.44
C SER A 390 -4.55 -15.47 26.35
N PHE A 391 -4.21 -16.01 25.19
CA PHE A 391 -3.00 -16.82 25.00
C PHE A 391 -2.06 -16.23 23.94
N ASN A 392 -1.66 -14.99 24.13
CA ASN A 392 -0.75 -14.24 23.25
C ASN A 392 -1.25 -14.17 21.80
N ASN A 393 -2.55 -13.98 21.66
CA ASN A 393 -3.25 -13.92 20.37
C ASN A 393 -3.04 -15.19 19.49
N LYS A 394 -2.92 -16.38 20.13
CA LYS A 394 -2.70 -17.67 19.45
C LYS A 394 -3.45 -18.78 20.18
N ALA A 395 -4.43 -19.41 19.52
CA ALA A 395 -5.09 -20.60 20.07
C ALA A 395 -5.56 -21.56 18.98
N ASP A 396 -5.42 -22.85 19.22
CA ASP A 396 -6.04 -23.92 18.42
C ASP A 396 -7.35 -24.40 19.05
N MET A 397 -8.11 -25.20 18.30
CA MET A 397 -9.38 -25.76 18.82
C MET A 397 -9.17 -26.66 20.04
N LYS A 398 -8.01 -27.29 20.19
CA LYS A 398 -7.67 -28.11 21.35
C LYS A 398 -7.54 -27.26 22.61
N ARG A 399 -6.86 -26.11 22.49
CA ARG A 399 -6.74 -25.12 23.58
C ARG A 399 -8.10 -24.54 23.94
N MET A 400 -8.90 -24.13 22.95
CA MET A 400 -10.25 -23.61 23.17
C MET A 400 -11.12 -24.61 23.93
N LYS A 401 -11.09 -25.89 23.55
CA LYS A 401 -11.80 -26.95 24.26
C LYS A 401 -11.33 -27.08 25.70
N ALA A 402 -10.03 -27.11 25.94
CA ALA A 402 -9.47 -27.25 27.27
C ALA A 402 -9.88 -26.11 28.21
N GLU A 403 -10.05 -24.90 27.66
CA GLU A 403 -10.48 -23.73 28.44
C GLU A 403 -12.00 -23.68 28.67
N LEU A 404 -12.81 -24.17 27.76
CA LEU A 404 -14.25 -24.03 27.83
C LEU A 404 -14.94 -25.26 28.45
N VAL A 405 -14.38 -26.46 28.27
CA VAL A 405 -14.97 -27.73 28.73
C VAL A 405 -14.14 -28.35 29.85
N PRO A 406 -14.71 -28.83 30.97
CA PRO A 406 -16.12 -28.77 31.35
C PRO A 406 -16.48 -27.50 32.13
N SER A 407 -15.59 -26.52 32.25
CA SER A 407 -15.71 -25.39 33.18
C SER A 407 -16.84 -24.42 32.85
N ILE A 408 -17.20 -24.28 31.59
CA ILE A 408 -18.26 -23.39 31.10
C ILE A 408 -19.26 -24.16 30.26
N LEU A 409 -18.84 -24.90 29.25
CA LEU A 409 -19.69 -25.73 28.38
C LEU A 409 -19.64 -27.20 28.80
N THR A 410 -20.72 -27.91 28.60
CA THR A 410 -20.76 -29.37 28.67
C THR A 410 -20.15 -30.01 27.42
N GLN A 411 -19.79 -31.30 27.48
CA GLN A 411 -19.25 -32.01 26.31
C GLN A 411 -20.27 -32.09 25.15
N SER A 412 -21.56 -32.15 25.44
CA SER A 412 -22.62 -32.16 24.42
C SER A 412 -22.78 -30.80 23.75
N GLU A 413 -22.75 -29.71 24.51
CA GLU A 413 -22.83 -28.35 23.97
C GLU A 413 -21.59 -28.00 23.12
N TRP A 414 -20.41 -28.50 23.48
CA TRP A 414 -19.18 -28.30 22.73
C TRP A 414 -19.28 -28.78 21.28
N SER A 415 -20.00 -29.88 21.02
CA SER A 415 -20.08 -30.43 19.66
C SER A 415 -20.72 -29.47 18.66
N SER A 416 -21.89 -28.92 19.03
CA SER A 416 -22.56 -27.91 18.18
C SER A 416 -21.81 -26.58 18.16
N TRP A 417 -21.36 -26.11 19.32
CA TRP A 417 -20.61 -24.87 19.47
C TRP A 417 -19.33 -24.87 18.63
N SER A 418 -18.56 -25.97 18.68
CA SER A 418 -17.28 -26.07 17.94
C SER A 418 -17.47 -26.13 16.43
N THR A 419 -18.59 -26.61 15.93
CA THR A 419 -18.93 -26.60 14.51
C THR A 419 -19.15 -25.18 14.02
N GLU A 420 -19.94 -24.41 14.74
CA GLU A 420 -20.20 -23.01 14.43
C GLU A 420 -18.94 -22.14 14.63
N ALA A 421 -18.17 -22.39 15.67
CA ALA A 421 -16.89 -21.72 15.90
C ALA A 421 -15.91 -21.90 14.73
N ARG A 422 -15.81 -23.12 14.17
CA ARG A 422 -14.96 -23.36 12.97
C ARG A 422 -15.48 -22.64 11.74
N ARG A 423 -16.81 -22.52 11.58
CA ARG A 423 -17.39 -21.74 10.50
C ARG A 423 -16.98 -20.27 10.61
N ILE A 424 -17.18 -19.68 11.80
CA ILE A 424 -16.81 -18.28 12.06
C ILE A 424 -15.31 -18.04 11.84
N LEU A 425 -14.43 -18.89 12.39
CA LEU A 425 -12.98 -18.78 12.22
C LEU A 425 -12.52 -18.79 10.76
N LYS A 426 -13.32 -19.38 9.84
CA LYS A 426 -13.02 -19.43 8.40
C LYS A 426 -13.61 -18.26 7.61
N THR A 427 -14.74 -17.71 8.05
CA THR A 427 -15.54 -16.76 7.26
C THR A 427 -15.51 -15.34 7.78
N ASP A 428 -15.22 -15.14 9.06
CA ASP A 428 -15.19 -13.82 9.69
C ASP A 428 -13.80 -13.19 9.48
N ALA A 429 -13.80 -11.98 8.97
CA ALA A 429 -12.58 -11.23 8.61
C ALA A 429 -11.71 -10.86 9.83
N ASP A 430 -12.28 -10.87 11.04
CA ASP A 430 -11.57 -10.59 12.29
C ASP A 430 -10.59 -11.71 12.69
N PHE A 431 -10.69 -12.88 12.07
CA PHE A 431 -9.84 -14.02 12.38
C PHE A 431 -8.89 -14.36 11.24
N GLY A 432 -7.74 -14.90 11.59
CA GLY A 432 -6.74 -15.38 10.64
C GLY A 432 -6.04 -16.63 11.17
N ASN A 433 -5.31 -17.30 10.28
CA ASN A 433 -4.43 -18.41 10.64
C ASN A 433 -3.00 -17.92 10.73
N MET A 434 -2.22 -18.54 11.61
CA MET A 434 -0.78 -18.28 11.64
C MET A 434 -0.10 -18.87 10.39
N PRO A 435 0.80 -18.13 9.72
CA PRO A 435 1.49 -18.63 8.51
C PRO A 435 2.22 -19.96 8.72
N GLU A 436 2.74 -20.16 9.93
CA GLU A 436 3.55 -21.33 10.29
C GLU A 436 2.70 -22.57 10.60
N LYS A 437 1.41 -22.41 10.96
CA LYS A 437 0.53 -23.52 11.38
C LYS A 437 -0.94 -23.18 11.13
N LEU A 438 -1.53 -23.83 10.14
CA LEU A 438 -2.91 -23.58 9.68
C LEU A 438 -4.00 -23.88 10.74
N ASP A 439 -3.70 -24.69 11.75
CA ASP A 439 -4.62 -25.01 12.84
C ASP A 439 -4.56 -24.00 14.01
N LEU A 440 -3.66 -23.03 13.94
CA LEU A 440 -3.47 -22.03 14.97
C LEU A 440 -4.10 -20.70 14.52
N PHE A 441 -5.15 -20.31 15.23
CA PHE A 441 -5.93 -19.11 14.93
C PHE A 441 -5.43 -17.90 15.70
N MET A 442 -5.58 -16.72 15.09
CA MET A 442 -5.32 -15.43 15.68
C MET A 442 -6.49 -14.47 15.46
N VAL A 443 -6.64 -13.48 16.32
CA VAL A 443 -7.51 -12.34 16.10
C VAL A 443 -6.72 -11.29 15.36
N ARG A 444 -7.24 -10.76 14.28
CA ARG A 444 -6.65 -9.64 13.55
C ARG A 444 -6.96 -8.34 14.29
N ASP A 445 -6.02 -7.43 14.32
CA ASP A 445 -6.24 -6.11 14.90
C ASP A 445 -7.19 -5.28 14.02
N LYS A 446 -7.18 -5.56 12.72
CA LYS A 446 -8.13 -5.03 11.74
C LYS A 446 -8.62 -6.14 10.82
N PRO A 447 -9.86 -6.01 10.29
CA PRO A 447 -10.39 -6.93 9.29
C PRO A 447 -9.47 -6.98 8.06
N ILE A 448 -9.46 -8.13 7.39
CA ILE A 448 -8.74 -8.28 6.12
C ILE A 448 -9.27 -7.27 5.10
N THR A 449 -8.38 -6.49 4.51
CA THR A 449 -8.75 -5.53 3.47
C THR A 449 -9.26 -6.24 2.21
N PHE A 450 -10.00 -5.52 1.36
CA PHE A 450 -10.38 -6.03 0.05
C PHE A 450 -9.15 -6.44 -0.77
N GLU A 451 -8.10 -5.62 -0.74
CA GLU A 451 -6.84 -5.88 -1.43
C GLU A 451 -6.16 -7.17 -0.99
N GLU A 452 -6.00 -7.37 0.32
CA GLU A 452 -5.41 -8.60 0.88
C GLU A 452 -6.29 -9.82 0.57
N LYS A 453 -7.61 -9.67 0.62
CA LYS A 453 -8.57 -10.74 0.30
C LYS A 453 -8.45 -11.15 -1.18
N THR A 454 -8.42 -10.17 -2.08
CA THR A 454 -8.32 -10.40 -3.51
C THR A 454 -6.96 -10.97 -3.89
N PHE A 455 -5.89 -10.50 -3.27
CA PHE A 455 -4.55 -11.05 -3.44
C PHE A 455 -4.45 -12.51 -2.96
N ASN A 456 -5.06 -12.85 -1.83
CA ASN A 456 -5.11 -14.24 -1.35
C ASN A 456 -5.94 -15.14 -2.29
N LYS A 457 -7.03 -14.63 -2.85
CA LYS A 457 -7.80 -15.29 -3.91
C LYS A 457 -6.92 -15.54 -5.14
N PHE A 458 -6.20 -14.53 -5.61
CA PHE A 458 -5.27 -14.63 -6.74
C PHE A 458 -4.19 -15.71 -6.53
N LYS A 459 -3.61 -15.80 -5.33
CA LYS A 459 -2.63 -16.86 -5.01
C LYS A 459 -3.23 -18.27 -5.01
N ALA A 460 -4.48 -18.40 -4.57
CA ALA A 460 -5.19 -19.68 -4.51
C ALA A 460 -5.65 -20.16 -5.89
N GLU A 461 -5.87 -19.26 -6.85
CA GLU A 461 -6.28 -19.61 -8.20
C GLU A 461 -5.13 -20.30 -8.95
N THR A 462 -5.46 -21.32 -9.72
CA THR A 462 -4.50 -22.06 -10.55
C THR A 462 -4.67 -21.78 -12.03
N ASN A 463 -5.87 -21.33 -12.44
CA ASN A 463 -6.20 -21.03 -13.81
C ASN A 463 -5.76 -19.60 -14.17
N PHE A 464 -5.15 -19.44 -15.34
CA PHE A 464 -4.68 -18.15 -15.83
C PHE A 464 -5.80 -17.11 -15.99
N PHE A 465 -6.92 -17.52 -16.59
CA PHE A 465 -8.05 -16.59 -16.82
C PHE A 465 -8.76 -16.20 -15.54
N ASP A 466 -8.83 -17.09 -14.54
CA ASP A 466 -9.40 -16.76 -13.22
C ASP A 466 -8.50 -15.78 -12.47
N ARG A 467 -7.17 -15.89 -12.61
CA ARG A 467 -6.21 -14.91 -12.12
C ARG A 467 -6.35 -13.57 -12.82
N TYR A 468 -6.55 -13.58 -14.15
CA TYR A 468 -6.77 -12.37 -14.93
C TYR A 468 -8.05 -11.65 -14.48
N GLN A 469 -9.16 -12.37 -14.31
CA GLN A 469 -10.38 -11.79 -13.78
C GLN A 469 -10.19 -11.22 -12.39
N THR A 470 -9.43 -11.90 -11.54
CA THR A 470 -9.14 -11.44 -10.17
C THR A 470 -8.34 -10.14 -10.15
N ILE A 471 -7.38 -9.95 -11.06
CA ILE A 471 -6.65 -8.68 -11.15
C ILE A 471 -7.50 -7.55 -11.74
N GLN A 472 -8.42 -7.85 -12.65
CA GLN A 472 -9.41 -6.87 -13.15
C GLN A 472 -10.36 -6.41 -12.04
N ASP A 473 -10.87 -7.36 -11.23
CA ASP A 473 -11.69 -7.05 -10.05
C ASP A 473 -10.92 -6.15 -9.07
N PHE A 474 -9.64 -6.44 -8.87
CA PHE A 474 -8.76 -5.63 -8.03
C PHE A 474 -8.62 -4.18 -8.55
N MET A 475 -8.37 -4.02 -9.85
CA MET A 475 -8.20 -2.70 -10.47
C MET A 475 -9.47 -1.84 -10.43
N SER A 476 -10.64 -2.47 -10.42
CA SER A 476 -11.92 -1.74 -10.37
C SER A 476 -12.22 -1.13 -8.99
N GLU A 477 -11.69 -1.72 -7.91
CA GLU A 477 -12.03 -1.36 -6.53
C GLU A 477 -10.83 -0.89 -5.69
N SER A 478 -9.60 -1.05 -6.20
CA SER A 478 -8.36 -0.75 -5.46
C SER A 478 -7.34 0.00 -6.30
N ASP A 479 -6.37 0.61 -5.62
CA ASP A 479 -5.31 1.38 -6.28
C ASP A 479 -4.29 0.43 -6.94
N PRO A 480 -4.02 0.60 -8.26
CA PRO A 480 -2.98 -0.14 -8.95
C PRO A 480 -1.55 0.19 -8.48
N ASP A 481 -1.36 1.22 -7.65
CA ASP A 481 -0.06 1.52 -7.01
C ASP A 481 0.21 0.66 -5.76
N SER A 482 -0.71 -0.23 -5.37
CA SER A 482 -0.51 -1.09 -4.20
C SER A 482 0.55 -2.18 -4.43
N ASP A 483 1.25 -2.57 -3.36
CA ASP A 483 2.23 -3.67 -3.41
C ASP A 483 1.58 -5.00 -3.85
N TYR A 484 0.31 -5.23 -3.49
CA TYR A 484 -0.45 -6.40 -3.91
C TYR A 484 -0.70 -6.44 -5.41
N PHE A 485 -1.05 -5.29 -6.00
CA PHE A 485 -1.21 -5.19 -7.46
C PHE A 485 0.11 -5.46 -8.18
N ALA A 486 1.21 -4.84 -7.72
CA ALA A 486 2.53 -5.02 -8.30
C ALA A 486 2.95 -6.51 -8.30
N GLU A 487 2.70 -7.23 -7.20
CA GLU A 487 3.02 -8.67 -7.10
C GLU A 487 2.15 -9.53 -8.01
N MET A 488 0.84 -9.24 -8.11
CA MET A 488 -0.07 -9.92 -9.04
C MET A 488 0.31 -9.64 -10.50
N PHE A 489 0.63 -8.40 -10.85
CA PHE A 489 1.02 -8.01 -12.19
C PHE A 489 2.35 -8.61 -12.62
N GLN A 490 3.29 -8.76 -11.69
CA GLN A 490 4.56 -9.43 -11.94
C GLN A 490 4.39 -10.89 -12.42
N TYR A 491 3.36 -11.57 -11.91
CA TYR A 491 3.03 -12.91 -12.40
C TYR A 491 2.72 -12.92 -13.90
N PHE A 492 1.91 -11.97 -14.40
CA PHE A 492 1.57 -11.90 -15.82
C PHE A 492 2.75 -11.49 -16.68
N THR A 493 3.57 -10.55 -16.22
CA THR A 493 4.79 -10.18 -16.94
C THR A 493 5.79 -11.34 -17.03
N ALA A 494 5.92 -12.15 -15.99
CA ALA A 494 6.75 -13.35 -15.99
C ALA A 494 6.17 -14.43 -16.93
N PHE A 495 4.85 -14.64 -16.89
CA PHE A 495 4.16 -15.58 -17.78
C PHE A 495 4.32 -15.20 -19.24
N LEU A 496 4.12 -13.93 -19.60
CA LEU A 496 4.31 -13.43 -20.97
C LEU A 496 5.76 -13.59 -21.44
N LYS A 497 6.74 -13.26 -20.60
CA LYS A 497 8.17 -13.47 -20.91
C LYS A 497 8.52 -14.93 -21.16
N ALA A 498 7.92 -15.86 -20.40
CA ALA A 498 8.18 -17.29 -20.53
C ALA A 498 7.52 -17.90 -21.78
N ASN A 499 6.40 -17.33 -22.25
CA ASN A 499 5.57 -17.92 -23.30
C ASN A 499 5.53 -17.10 -24.60
N HIS A 500 6.31 -16.03 -24.71
CA HIS A 500 6.26 -15.07 -25.85
C HIS A 500 6.52 -15.73 -27.23
N SER A 501 7.20 -16.87 -27.27
CA SER A 501 7.49 -17.62 -28.50
C SER A 501 6.37 -18.58 -28.93
N SER A 502 5.39 -18.85 -28.06
CA SER A 502 4.35 -19.86 -28.29
C SER A 502 2.93 -19.29 -28.41
N LEU A 503 2.74 -18.01 -28.15
CA LEU A 503 1.44 -17.35 -28.25
C LEU A 503 1.29 -16.62 -29.59
N PRO A 504 0.20 -16.86 -30.36
CA PRO A 504 -0.12 -16.02 -31.51
C PRO A 504 -0.36 -14.59 -31.01
N LEU A 505 0.46 -13.65 -31.43
CA LEU A 505 0.44 -12.24 -30.98
C LEU A 505 -0.93 -11.56 -31.17
N SER A 506 -1.71 -11.98 -32.16
CA SER A 506 -3.01 -11.39 -32.50
C SER A 506 -4.16 -11.71 -31.52
N GLU A 507 -4.15 -12.89 -30.88
CA GLU A 507 -5.24 -13.28 -29.96
C GLU A 507 -4.97 -12.86 -28.51
N SER A 508 -3.72 -12.81 -28.09
CA SER A 508 -3.36 -12.48 -26.71
C SER A 508 -3.43 -10.98 -26.42
N TRP A 509 -3.09 -10.09 -27.35
CA TRP A 509 -3.12 -8.64 -27.15
C TRP A 509 -4.54 -8.06 -27.07
N ASN A 510 -5.51 -8.61 -27.82
CA ASN A 510 -6.90 -8.18 -27.73
C ASN A 510 -7.56 -8.55 -26.39
N GLN A 511 -7.02 -9.52 -25.66
CA GLN A 511 -7.47 -9.92 -24.32
C GLN A 511 -6.81 -9.12 -23.19
N PHE A 512 -5.69 -8.43 -23.43
CA PHE A 512 -4.92 -7.63 -22.46
C PHE A 512 -5.04 -6.11 -22.69
N ARG A 513 -6.05 -5.63 -23.42
CA ARG A 513 -6.39 -4.21 -23.44
C ARG A 513 -6.94 -3.82 -22.07
N PHE A 514 -6.07 -3.20 -21.25
CA PHE A 514 -6.44 -2.49 -20.05
C PHE A 514 -6.92 -1.09 -20.39
#